data_2904f19f111616e7a5c369b092f8150b
#
_entry.id   2904f19f111616e7a5c369b092f8150b
#
_cell.length_a   1.000
_cell.length_b   1.000
_cell.length_c   1.000
_cell.angle_alpha   90.00
_cell.angle_beta   90.00
_cell.angle_gamma   90.00
#
_symmetry.space_group_name_H-M   'P 1'
#
loop_
_entity.id
_entity.type
_entity.pdbx_description
1 polymer ?
#
loop_
_entity_poly.entity_id
_entity_poly.type
_entity_poly.pdbx_seq_one_letter_code
_entity_poly.pdbx_strand_id
1 'polypeptide(L)'
;ETHDREKDNLQVEAEVALICDFVYENEKVIDIIPRYFSAFNDFSIRIQDGNKLSTKKNWGPNTKGISQEIIEIDNFTQKGVLSRYHIASFIKRNGIVHDYGTTSAVKSYSYFFEQLKDWMIEKLNTQEDCGPLEELTQFLKVAAKDAKGILIAAGATAYADFGKKNFVQKGDEIFVYVYDAHSHSFDDIFND
;
A
#
# COMPACT_ATOMS: atom_id res chain seq x y z
N GLU A 1 23.28 0.22 -8.31
CA GLU A 1 23.10 -1.08 -8.98
C GLU A 1 21.81 -1.00 -9.77
N THR A 2 21.88 -1.15 -11.08
CA THR A 2 20.71 -1.28 -11.95
C THR A 2 20.22 -2.71 -11.83
N HIS A 3 19.16 -2.96 -11.07
CA HIS A 3 18.50 -4.24 -11.08
C HIS A 3 18.05 -4.58 -12.50
N ASP A 4 18.34 -5.80 -12.95
CA ASP A 4 17.87 -6.33 -14.22
C ASP A 4 16.38 -6.68 -14.03
N ARG A 5 15.51 -5.70 -14.32
CA ARG A 5 14.07 -5.75 -14.04
C ARG A 5 13.36 -6.95 -14.67
N GLU A 6 13.93 -7.55 -15.70
CA GLU A 6 13.36 -8.76 -16.33
C GLU A 6 13.61 -10.01 -15.49
N LYS A 7 14.65 -10.01 -14.64
CA LYS A 7 14.97 -11.13 -13.73
C LYS A 7 14.34 -10.97 -12.35
N ASP A 8 13.94 -9.76 -12.00
CA ASP A 8 13.49 -9.44 -10.63
C ASP A 8 12.02 -9.78 -10.37
N ASN A 9 11.27 -10.21 -11.39
CA ASN A 9 9.86 -10.56 -11.27
C ASN A 9 9.06 -9.46 -10.54
N LEU A 10 9.10 -8.24 -11.10
CA LEU A 10 8.44 -7.08 -10.50
C LEU A 10 6.92 -7.20 -10.54
N GLN A 11 6.28 -6.86 -9.45
CA GLN A 11 4.83 -6.92 -9.32
C GLN A 11 4.25 -5.67 -8.67
N VAL A 12 3.17 -5.14 -9.25
CA VAL A 12 2.39 -4.03 -8.69
C VAL A 12 1.65 -4.51 -7.47
N GLU A 13 1.68 -3.77 -6.39
CA GLU A 13 0.81 -3.94 -5.24
C GLU A 13 0.01 -2.66 -5.04
N ALA A 14 -1.20 -2.65 -5.61
CA ALA A 14 -2.12 -1.51 -5.50
C ALA A 14 -2.74 -1.47 -4.11
N GLU A 15 -2.55 -0.37 -3.40
CA GLU A 15 -2.93 -0.19 -2.01
C GLU A 15 -3.56 1.17 -1.75
N VAL A 16 -4.24 1.29 -0.63
CA VAL A 16 -4.50 2.58 0.00
C VAL A 16 -3.37 2.87 0.97
N ALA A 17 -2.72 4.03 0.82
CA ALA A 17 -1.85 4.55 1.85
C ALA A 17 -2.64 5.42 2.83
N LEU A 18 -2.42 5.20 4.12
CA LEU A 18 -2.88 6.07 5.19
C LEU A 18 -1.72 6.96 5.64
N ILE A 19 -1.96 8.25 5.78
CA ILE A 19 -1.02 9.20 6.38
C ILE A 19 -1.51 9.47 7.80
N CYS A 20 -0.72 9.07 8.80
CA CYS A 20 -1.14 8.99 10.18
C CYS A 20 -0.25 9.81 11.11
N ASP A 21 -0.84 10.38 12.16
CA ASP A 21 -0.10 10.79 13.34
C ASP A 21 -0.01 9.62 14.32
N PHE A 22 1.14 9.44 14.96
CA PHE A 22 1.34 8.47 16.02
C PHE A 22 1.37 9.16 17.36
N VAL A 23 0.65 8.61 18.33
CA VAL A 23 0.68 9.05 19.72
C VAL A 23 1.58 8.13 20.52
N TYR A 24 2.54 8.71 21.23
CA TYR A 24 3.51 7.96 22.02
C TYR A 24 3.34 8.21 23.52
N GLU A 25 3.50 7.14 24.29
CA GLU A 25 3.66 7.19 25.74
C GLU A 25 4.76 6.21 26.16
N ASN A 26 5.76 6.67 26.94
CA ASN A 26 6.88 5.84 27.40
C ASN A 26 7.57 5.05 26.27
N GLU A 27 7.86 5.72 25.15
CA GLU A 27 8.47 5.18 23.92
C GLU A 27 7.62 4.12 23.19
N LYS A 28 6.38 3.92 23.57
CA LYS A 28 5.44 3.01 22.89
C LYS A 28 4.39 3.80 22.12
N VAL A 29 3.98 3.25 20.97
CA VAL A 29 2.82 3.75 20.24
C VAL A 29 1.57 3.32 21.00
N ILE A 30 0.76 4.28 21.43
CA ILE A 30 -0.49 4.03 22.16
C ILE A 30 -1.73 4.33 21.31
N ASP A 31 -1.59 5.15 20.26
CA ASP A 31 -2.66 5.39 19.29
C ASP A 31 -2.09 5.74 17.92
N ILE A 32 -2.89 5.50 16.89
CA ILE A 32 -2.63 5.86 15.48
C ILE A 32 -3.84 6.64 14.99
N ILE A 33 -3.62 7.85 14.52
CA ILE A 33 -4.68 8.75 14.05
C ILE A 33 -4.51 8.92 12.53
N PRO A 34 -5.26 8.17 11.70
CA PRO A 34 -5.27 8.37 10.25
C PRO A 34 -5.87 9.75 9.92
N ARG A 35 -5.07 10.59 9.23
CA ARG A 35 -5.46 11.95 8.84
C ARG A 35 -5.87 12.04 7.39
N TYR A 36 -5.13 11.37 6.54
CA TYR A 36 -5.34 11.40 5.09
C TYR A 36 -5.13 10.02 4.48
N PHE A 37 -5.65 9.83 3.28
CA PHE A 37 -5.37 8.67 2.46
C PHE A 37 -5.05 9.06 1.02
N SER A 38 -4.41 8.14 0.29
CA SER A 38 -4.01 8.33 -1.09
C SER A 38 -3.90 6.99 -1.82
N ALA A 39 -3.88 7.02 -3.16
CA ALA A 39 -3.50 5.86 -3.95
C ALA A 39 -2.00 5.58 -3.79
N PHE A 40 -1.64 4.31 -3.68
CA PHE A 40 -0.28 3.88 -3.42
C PHE A 40 0.06 2.60 -4.19
N ASN A 41 1.29 2.52 -4.67
CA ASN A 41 1.86 1.31 -5.24
C ASN A 41 3.07 0.87 -4.42
N ASP A 42 2.96 -0.24 -3.71
CA ASP A 42 4.06 -0.86 -2.97
C ASP A 42 4.80 -1.88 -3.85
N PHE A 43 5.48 -1.37 -4.86
CA PHE A 43 6.10 -2.16 -5.92
C PHE A 43 7.11 -3.18 -5.38
N SER A 44 6.89 -4.46 -5.66
CA SER A 44 7.62 -5.56 -5.03
C SER A 44 8.43 -6.37 -6.03
N ILE A 45 9.60 -6.85 -5.58
CA ILE A 45 10.38 -7.90 -6.24
C ILE A 45 9.91 -9.27 -5.74
N ARG A 46 9.66 -10.21 -6.65
CA ARG A 46 9.31 -11.60 -6.33
C ARG A 46 10.51 -12.55 -6.44
N ILE A 47 11.66 -12.11 -5.95
CA ILE A 47 12.89 -12.95 -5.92
C ILE A 47 12.74 -13.98 -4.79
N GLN A 48 13.19 -15.21 -5.05
CA GLN A 48 13.09 -16.30 -4.07
C GLN A 48 14.07 -16.15 -2.90
N ASP A 49 15.20 -15.46 -3.08
CA ASP A 49 16.30 -15.43 -2.12
C ASP A 49 16.27 -14.29 -1.08
N GLY A 50 15.23 -13.47 -1.10
CA GLY A 50 15.07 -12.37 -0.14
C GLY A 50 14.53 -12.89 1.21
N ASN A 51 15.36 -12.93 2.25
CA ASN A 51 14.97 -13.39 3.57
C ASN A 51 14.03 -12.43 4.30
N LYS A 52 14.05 -11.13 3.95
CA LYS A 52 13.26 -10.06 4.61
C LYS A 52 12.28 -9.42 3.66
N LEU A 53 11.13 -8.99 4.21
CA LEU A 53 10.13 -8.24 3.44
C LEU A 53 10.68 -6.91 2.95
N SER A 54 11.47 -6.21 3.76
CA SER A 54 12.10 -4.95 3.38
C SER A 54 12.97 -5.07 2.14
N THR A 55 13.72 -6.16 2.00
CA THR A 55 14.56 -6.42 0.83
C THR A 55 13.73 -6.52 -0.46
N LYS A 56 12.53 -7.12 -0.37
CA LYS A 56 11.60 -7.25 -1.51
C LYS A 56 10.86 -5.96 -1.83
N LYS A 57 10.71 -5.09 -0.84
CA LYS A 57 9.90 -3.86 -0.90
C LYS A 57 10.74 -2.60 -1.11
N ASN A 58 11.98 -2.53 -0.58
CA ASN A 58 12.82 -1.34 -0.57
C ASN A 58 14.10 -1.52 -1.39
N TRP A 59 13.96 -1.89 -2.66
CA TRP A 59 15.06 -2.23 -3.57
C TRP A 59 15.60 -1.03 -4.37
N GLY A 60 15.21 0.19 -4.06
CA GLY A 60 15.70 1.42 -4.69
C GLY A 60 14.81 2.63 -4.45
N PRO A 61 15.20 3.83 -4.89
CA PRO A 61 14.48 5.08 -4.61
C PRO A 61 13.11 5.19 -5.30
N ASN A 62 12.88 4.42 -6.37
CA ASN A 62 11.64 4.46 -7.15
C ASN A 62 10.78 3.20 -6.93
N THR A 63 10.84 2.61 -5.74
CA THR A 63 10.10 1.38 -5.42
C THR A 63 8.69 1.64 -4.90
N LYS A 64 8.36 2.88 -4.62
CA LYS A 64 7.08 3.33 -4.10
C LYS A 64 6.50 4.42 -4.99
N GLY A 65 5.20 4.34 -5.24
CA GLY A 65 4.45 5.40 -5.88
C GLY A 65 3.31 5.86 -4.98
N ILE A 66 3.18 7.16 -4.78
CA ILE A 66 2.04 7.77 -4.10
C ILE A 66 1.44 8.83 -5.00
N SER A 67 0.11 8.93 -5.03
CA SER A 67 -0.56 10.00 -5.75
C SER A 67 -0.25 11.36 -5.11
N GLN A 68 -0.25 12.40 -5.93
CA GLN A 68 -0.19 13.79 -5.44
C GLN A 68 -1.50 14.21 -4.77
N GLU A 69 -2.60 13.55 -5.09
CA GLU A 69 -3.89 13.77 -4.44
C GLU A 69 -3.95 13.02 -3.13
N ILE A 70 -4.14 13.76 -2.05
CA ILE A 70 -4.38 13.24 -0.71
C ILE A 70 -5.75 13.72 -0.24
N ILE A 71 -6.52 12.81 0.37
CA ILE A 71 -7.90 13.07 0.80
C ILE A 71 -7.96 13.00 2.31
N GLU A 72 -8.57 14.01 2.94
CA GLU A 72 -8.75 14.05 4.38
C GLU A 72 -9.72 12.97 4.86
N ILE A 73 -9.39 12.32 5.97
CA ILE A 73 -10.24 11.35 6.65
C ILE A 73 -11.07 12.08 7.70
N ASP A 74 -12.39 12.13 7.48
CA ASP A 74 -13.34 12.68 8.44
C ASP A 74 -13.52 11.78 9.67
N ASN A 75 -13.58 10.47 9.41
CA ASN A 75 -13.78 9.44 10.41
C ASN A 75 -13.22 8.10 9.88
N PHE A 76 -12.30 7.49 10.61
CA PHE A 76 -11.69 6.19 10.23
C PHE A 76 -12.56 5.02 10.68
N THR A 77 -13.80 4.96 10.18
CA THR A 77 -14.79 3.90 10.44
C THR A 77 -15.51 3.51 9.15
N GLN A 78 -16.33 2.47 9.23
CA GLN A 78 -17.19 2.05 8.10
C GLN A 78 -18.21 3.12 7.65
N LYS A 79 -18.40 4.19 8.42
CA LYS A 79 -19.31 5.30 8.09
C LYS A 79 -18.59 6.53 7.55
N GLY A 80 -17.24 6.55 7.63
CA GLY A 80 -16.44 7.67 7.17
C GLY A 80 -16.25 7.69 5.65
N VAL A 81 -15.67 8.79 5.16
CA VAL A 81 -15.45 9.08 3.72
C VAL A 81 -14.73 7.93 3.02
N LEU A 82 -13.70 7.35 3.64
CA LEU A 82 -12.89 6.29 3.05
C LEU A 82 -13.69 5.01 2.73
N SER A 83 -14.79 4.76 3.43
CA SER A 83 -15.63 3.57 3.20
C SER A 83 -16.31 3.53 1.82
N ARG A 84 -16.40 4.67 1.13
CA ARG A 84 -16.99 4.81 -0.21
C ARG A 84 -15.99 4.49 -1.32
N TYR A 85 -14.70 4.44 -0.99
CA TYR A 85 -13.65 4.32 -1.99
C TYR A 85 -13.40 2.87 -2.40
N HIS A 86 -13.04 2.72 -3.66
CA HIS A 86 -12.59 1.48 -4.25
C HIS A 86 -11.16 1.63 -4.76
N ILE A 87 -10.47 0.51 -4.90
CA ILE A 87 -9.14 0.43 -5.49
C ILE A 87 -9.25 -0.33 -6.81
N ALA A 88 -8.62 0.20 -7.84
CA ALA A 88 -8.42 -0.47 -9.11
C ALA A 88 -6.96 -0.34 -9.54
N SER A 89 -6.45 -1.31 -10.29
CA SER A 89 -5.14 -1.20 -10.91
C SER A 89 -5.10 -1.83 -12.28
N PHE A 90 -4.43 -1.15 -13.19
CA PHE A 90 -4.29 -1.53 -14.57
C PHE A 90 -2.81 -1.52 -14.99
N ILE A 91 -2.52 -2.27 -16.05
CA ILE A 91 -1.25 -2.21 -16.74
C ILE A 91 -1.53 -2.04 -18.24
N LYS A 92 -0.85 -1.09 -18.85
CA LYS A 92 -0.88 -0.92 -20.31
C LYS A 92 0.40 -1.48 -20.89
N ARG A 93 0.25 -2.52 -21.71
CA ARG A 93 1.34 -3.21 -22.38
C ARG A 93 1.09 -3.22 -23.89
N ASN A 94 2.04 -2.71 -24.65
CA ASN A 94 1.93 -2.63 -26.13
C ASN A 94 0.65 -1.91 -26.61
N GLY A 95 0.23 -0.89 -25.87
CA GLY A 95 -0.97 -0.10 -26.17
C GLY A 95 -2.30 -0.74 -25.72
N ILE A 96 -2.28 -1.93 -25.14
CA ILE A 96 -3.48 -2.63 -24.64
C ILE A 96 -3.51 -2.51 -23.11
N VAL A 97 -4.65 -2.08 -22.58
CA VAL A 97 -4.91 -1.99 -21.14
C VAL A 97 -5.47 -3.31 -20.63
N HIS A 98 -4.94 -3.79 -19.52
CA HIS A 98 -5.34 -5.00 -18.83
C HIS A 98 -5.62 -4.72 -17.36
N ASP A 99 -6.64 -5.33 -16.79
CA ASP A 99 -6.82 -5.37 -15.33
C ASP A 99 -5.63 -6.07 -14.70
N TYR A 100 -4.93 -5.38 -13.77
CA TYR A 100 -3.82 -5.98 -13.05
C TYR A 100 -4.23 -6.51 -11.68
N GLY A 101 -4.95 -5.71 -10.91
CA GLY A 101 -5.57 -6.10 -9.65
C GLY A 101 -7.09 -6.23 -9.77
N THR A 102 -7.69 -7.02 -8.90
CA THR A 102 -9.14 -7.08 -8.76
C THR A 102 -9.63 -5.79 -8.11
N THR A 103 -10.58 -5.12 -8.76
CA THR A 103 -11.25 -3.96 -8.16
C THR A 103 -11.95 -4.36 -6.87
N SER A 104 -11.68 -3.63 -5.81
CA SER A 104 -12.16 -3.96 -4.47
C SER A 104 -12.58 -2.71 -3.69
N ALA A 105 -13.68 -2.81 -2.96
CA ALA A 105 -14.05 -1.76 -2.01
C ALA A 105 -13.05 -1.72 -0.85
N VAL A 106 -12.57 -0.55 -0.45
CA VAL A 106 -11.65 -0.38 0.68
C VAL A 106 -12.21 -1.02 1.96
N LYS A 107 -13.51 -0.88 2.20
CA LYS A 107 -14.19 -1.51 3.34
C LYS A 107 -14.22 -3.05 3.32
N SER A 108 -13.84 -3.69 2.21
CA SER A 108 -13.83 -5.15 2.09
C SER A 108 -12.53 -5.80 2.57
N TYR A 109 -11.53 -5.02 2.97
CA TYR A 109 -10.35 -5.56 3.63
C TYR A 109 -10.75 -6.33 4.89
N SER A 110 -10.18 -7.51 5.08
CA SER A 110 -10.45 -8.36 6.25
C SER A 110 -9.99 -7.73 7.57
N TYR A 111 -8.94 -6.92 7.51
CA TYR A 111 -8.43 -6.10 8.61
C TYR A 111 -8.44 -4.65 8.17
N PHE A 112 -9.40 -3.85 8.66
CA PHE A 112 -9.48 -2.43 8.38
C PHE A 112 -10.12 -1.65 9.54
N PHE A 113 -10.03 -0.33 9.50
CA PHE A 113 -10.52 0.58 10.55
C PHE A 113 -9.91 0.24 11.93
N GLU A 114 -10.71 0.14 12.97
CA GLU A 114 -10.23 -0.12 14.33
C GLU A 114 -9.41 -1.42 14.44
N GLN A 115 -9.82 -2.49 13.75
CA GLN A 115 -9.06 -3.75 13.77
C GLN A 115 -7.64 -3.58 13.20
N LEU A 116 -7.49 -2.77 12.15
CA LEU A 116 -6.18 -2.46 11.59
C LEU A 116 -5.35 -1.62 12.57
N LYS A 117 -5.96 -0.63 13.21
CA LYS A 117 -5.30 0.20 14.22
C LYS A 117 -4.76 -0.63 15.38
N ASP A 118 -5.62 -1.45 15.98
CA ASP A 118 -5.27 -2.30 17.12
C ASP A 118 -4.13 -3.26 16.76
N TRP A 119 -4.24 -3.91 15.60
CA TRP A 119 -3.21 -4.80 15.10
C TRP A 119 -1.89 -4.07 14.85
N MET A 120 -1.92 -2.88 14.24
CA MET A 120 -0.72 -2.09 13.99
C MET A 120 -0.06 -1.63 15.28
N ILE A 121 -0.82 -1.14 16.26
CA ILE A 121 -0.30 -0.72 17.56
C ILE A 121 0.40 -1.91 18.27
N GLU A 122 -0.23 -3.08 18.24
CA GLU A 122 0.40 -4.30 18.76
C GLU A 122 1.72 -4.59 18.06
N LYS A 123 1.73 -4.66 16.71
CA LYS A 123 2.93 -5.03 15.94
C LYS A 123 4.05 -4.01 16.03
N LEU A 124 3.71 -2.71 16.02
CA LEU A 124 4.70 -1.64 16.19
C LEU A 124 5.45 -1.73 17.52
N ASN A 125 4.80 -2.24 18.56
CA ASN A 125 5.39 -2.35 19.90
C ASN A 125 5.99 -3.73 20.21
N THR A 126 5.64 -4.77 19.46
CA THR A 126 5.97 -6.17 19.86
C THR A 126 6.56 -7.02 18.74
N GLN A 127 6.56 -6.54 17.48
CA GLN A 127 7.08 -7.35 16.38
C GLN A 127 8.59 -7.57 16.55
N GLU A 128 8.98 -8.82 16.62
CA GLU A 128 10.37 -9.27 16.70
C GLU A 128 10.95 -9.53 15.31
N ASP A 129 12.28 -9.53 15.24
CA ASP A 129 13.03 -9.97 14.06
C ASP A 129 12.92 -11.50 13.93
N CYS A 130 11.95 -11.97 13.13
CA CYS A 130 11.70 -13.40 12.93
C CYS A 130 11.31 -13.71 11.48
N GLY A 131 12.04 -14.61 10.82
CA GLY A 131 11.79 -15.00 9.45
C GLY A 131 11.77 -13.79 8.49
N PRO A 132 10.69 -13.56 7.75
CA PRO A 132 10.59 -12.41 6.83
C PRO A 132 10.34 -11.07 7.53
N LEU A 133 10.02 -11.08 8.81
CA LEU A 133 9.69 -9.87 9.58
C LEU A 133 10.95 -9.28 10.21
N GLU A 134 10.89 -7.96 10.47
CA GLU A 134 11.93 -7.18 11.14
C GLU A 134 11.39 -6.58 12.43
N GLU A 135 12.26 -6.38 13.42
CA GLU A 135 11.88 -5.63 14.61
C GLU A 135 11.55 -4.19 14.25
N LEU A 136 10.39 -3.70 14.65
CA LEU A 136 9.92 -2.36 14.31
C LEU A 136 10.28 -1.29 15.35
N THR A 137 10.45 -1.66 16.60
CA THR A 137 10.66 -0.71 17.71
C THR A 137 11.91 0.15 17.54
N GLN A 138 13.01 -0.42 17.03
CA GLN A 138 14.23 0.33 16.77
C GLN A 138 14.06 1.39 15.65
N PHE A 139 13.28 1.08 14.60
CA PHE A 139 13.02 2.03 13.53
C PHE A 139 12.13 3.18 14.02
N LEU A 140 11.15 2.88 14.85
CA LEU A 140 10.28 3.90 15.44
C LEU A 140 11.06 4.85 16.37
N LYS A 141 12.01 4.37 17.16
CA LYS A 141 12.86 5.21 18.00
C LYS A 141 13.67 6.24 17.21
N VAL A 142 14.07 5.90 16.00
CA VAL A 142 14.79 6.80 15.09
C VAL A 142 13.81 7.74 14.37
N ALA A 143 12.72 7.23 13.86
CA ALA A 143 11.76 8.00 13.07
C ALA A 143 10.88 8.93 13.91
N ALA A 144 10.54 8.54 15.14
CA ALA A 144 9.56 9.24 15.98
C ALA A 144 9.97 10.65 16.41
N LYS A 145 11.27 10.99 16.39
CA LYS A 145 11.74 12.29 16.89
C LYS A 145 11.43 13.45 15.95
N ASP A 146 11.31 13.20 14.64
CA ASP A 146 11.18 14.25 13.62
C ASP A 146 10.06 14.01 12.60
N ALA A 147 9.40 12.86 12.61
CA ALA A 147 8.35 12.54 11.64
C ALA A 147 7.02 13.20 12.02
N LYS A 148 6.54 14.12 11.16
CA LYS A 148 5.22 14.76 11.28
C LYS A 148 4.08 13.96 10.65
N GLY A 149 4.34 12.77 10.21
CA GLY A 149 3.36 11.87 9.63
C GLY A 149 4.04 10.56 9.21
N ILE A 150 3.34 9.47 9.39
CA ILE A 150 3.81 8.13 9.03
C ILE A 150 2.87 7.59 7.96
N LEU A 151 3.46 7.12 6.86
CA LEU A 151 2.71 6.49 5.81
C LEU A 151 2.59 4.99 6.08
N ILE A 152 1.37 4.49 6.07
CA ILE A 152 1.03 3.09 6.25
C ILE A 152 0.34 2.59 4.99
N ALA A 153 0.93 1.61 4.32
CA ALA A 153 0.29 0.88 3.24
C ALA A 153 -0.65 -0.18 3.82
N ALA A 154 -1.93 -0.14 3.42
CA ALA A 154 -2.98 -0.93 4.08
C ALA A 154 -3.12 -2.37 3.55
N GLY A 155 -2.29 -2.77 2.60
CA GLY A 155 -2.29 -4.08 1.97
C GLY A 155 -2.86 -4.08 0.55
N ALA A 156 -2.30 -4.93 -0.31
CA ALA A 156 -2.64 -4.99 -1.72
C ALA A 156 -3.95 -5.74 -1.99
N THR A 157 -4.64 -5.35 -3.07
CA THR A 157 -5.76 -6.10 -3.62
C THR A 157 -5.28 -7.41 -4.26
N ALA A 158 -6.20 -8.37 -4.41
CA ALA A 158 -5.89 -9.60 -5.16
C ALA A 158 -5.58 -9.28 -6.62
N TYR A 159 -4.72 -10.08 -7.24
CA TYR A 159 -4.41 -9.95 -8.67
C TYR A 159 -5.57 -10.45 -9.54
N ALA A 160 -5.85 -9.72 -10.62
CA ALA A 160 -6.67 -10.21 -11.74
C ALA A 160 -5.92 -11.28 -12.54
N ASP A 161 -6.58 -11.90 -13.49
CA ASP A 161 -6.00 -13.03 -14.25
C ASP A 161 -4.73 -12.66 -15.02
N PHE A 162 -4.65 -11.42 -15.52
CA PHE A 162 -3.43 -10.93 -16.17
C PHE A 162 -2.31 -10.75 -15.13
N GLY A 163 -2.57 -10.09 -14.00
CA GLY A 163 -1.58 -9.85 -12.94
C GLY A 163 -1.05 -11.12 -12.28
N LYS A 164 -1.87 -12.20 -12.20
CA LYS A 164 -1.42 -13.50 -11.71
C LYS A 164 -0.38 -14.18 -12.62
N LYS A 165 -0.43 -13.91 -13.92
CA LYS A 165 0.36 -14.60 -14.94
C LYS A 165 1.51 -13.76 -15.49
N ASN A 166 1.53 -12.46 -15.18
CA ASN A 166 2.45 -11.53 -15.79
C ASN A 166 3.11 -10.62 -14.74
N PHE A 167 4.43 -10.63 -14.75
CA PHE A 167 5.22 -9.62 -14.07
C PHE A 167 5.36 -8.36 -14.94
N VAL A 168 5.70 -7.25 -14.31
CA VAL A 168 5.94 -5.98 -14.99
C VAL A 168 7.18 -6.08 -15.86
N GLN A 169 7.11 -5.52 -17.06
CA GLN A 169 8.18 -5.49 -18.06
C GLN A 169 8.57 -4.05 -18.39
N LYS A 170 9.73 -3.89 -19.00
CA LYS A 170 10.18 -2.59 -19.51
C LYS A 170 9.18 -2.08 -20.56
N GLY A 171 8.73 -0.85 -20.38
CA GLY A 171 7.78 -0.19 -21.28
C GLY A 171 6.33 -0.34 -20.87
N ASP A 172 6.01 -1.11 -19.83
CA ASP A 172 4.67 -1.09 -19.26
C ASP A 172 4.38 0.24 -18.58
N GLU A 173 3.15 0.71 -18.74
CA GLU A 173 2.59 1.82 -17.95
C GLU A 173 1.67 1.24 -16.87
N ILE A 174 1.79 1.73 -15.65
CA ILE A 174 1.07 1.20 -14.48
C ILE A 174 0.17 2.29 -13.92
N PHE A 175 -1.08 1.94 -13.65
CA PHE A 175 -2.09 2.81 -13.09
C PHE A 175 -2.65 2.19 -11.82
N VAL A 176 -2.71 2.99 -10.75
CA VAL A 176 -3.36 2.65 -9.49
C VAL A 176 -4.32 3.76 -9.14
N TYR A 177 -5.59 3.43 -9.04
CA TYR A 177 -6.66 4.35 -8.70
C TYR A 177 -7.25 4.01 -7.32
N VAL A 178 -7.48 5.04 -6.53
CA VAL A 178 -8.34 5.00 -5.34
C VAL A 178 -9.43 6.06 -5.57
N TYR A 179 -10.64 5.61 -5.87
CA TYR A 179 -11.71 6.47 -6.37
C TYR A 179 -12.99 6.33 -5.55
N ASP A 180 -13.78 7.42 -5.48
CA ASP A 180 -15.08 7.44 -4.82
C ASP A 180 -16.11 6.73 -5.70
N ALA A 181 -16.52 5.52 -5.30
CA ALA A 181 -17.50 4.72 -6.03
C ALA A 181 -18.94 5.27 -5.99
N HIS A 182 -19.20 6.35 -5.25
CA HIS A 182 -20.45 7.10 -5.34
C HIS A 182 -20.46 8.10 -6.51
N SER A 183 -19.29 8.52 -6.96
CA SER A 183 -19.13 9.53 -8.02
C SER A 183 -18.67 8.95 -9.36
N HIS A 184 -17.97 7.81 -9.32
CA HIS A 184 -17.37 7.17 -10.48
C HIS A 184 -17.66 5.67 -10.49
N SER A 185 -18.00 5.15 -11.67
CA SER A 185 -18.05 3.71 -11.90
C SER A 185 -16.67 3.15 -12.25
N PHE A 186 -16.55 1.82 -12.24
CA PHE A 186 -15.35 1.15 -12.73
C PHE A 186 -15.07 1.48 -14.22
N ASP A 187 -16.13 1.55 -15.04
CA ASP A 187 -16.00 1.84 -16.47
C ASP A 187 -15.50 3.27 -16.72
N ASP A 188 -15.86 4.24 -15.86
CA ASP A 188 -15.33 5.60 -15.93
C ASP A 188 -13.81 5.59 -15.71
N ILE A 189 -13.34 4.86 -14.71
CA ILE A 189 -11.90 4.76 -14.38
C ILE A 189 -11.13 3.97 -15.43
N PHE A 190 -11.73 2.94 -16.03
CA PHE A 190 -11.09 2.13 -17.04
C PHE A 190 -10.91 2.86 -18.39
N ASN A 191 -11.79 3.80 -18.71
CA ASN A 191 -11.77 4.55 -19.97
C ASN A 191 -11.05 5.91 -19.89
N ASP A 192 -10.55 6.29 -18.70
CA ASP A 192 -9.77 7.52 -18.48
C ASP A 192 -8.30 7.31 -18.88
#